data_f5d352e83d21778b0889f9cfaa915150
#
_entry.id   f5d352e83d21778b0889f9cfaa915150
#
_cell.length_a   1.000
_cell.length_b   1.000
_cell.length_c   1.000
_cell.angle_alpha   90.00
_cell.angle_beta   90.00
_cell.angle_gamma   90.00
#
_symmetry.space_group_name_H-M   'P 1'
#
loop_
_entity.id
_entity.type
_entity.pdbx_description
1 polymer ?
#
loop_
_entity_poly.entity_id
_entity_poly.type
_entity_poly.pdbx_seq_one_letter_code
_entity_poly.pdbx_strand_id
1 'polypeptide(L)'
;VSTEGTVSFEGAPRTGRHRMLALDAARGLAVIGMIAINTGPRGDDSPLELFYRVPYGRASLLFVLLGGIGLSLMTRRSRLQQAPLPWAGLLWRCALLMLGGLALQSLDHGVSVILQIYALLILFSLPLLRASGRSLLVVSGLSAVAGPPLWILVQAQTDGGFDRDPISATDQIGEILTGIVITGPYPLIVWAAPFVFGLWLGRQKLTETRLSTRLILWGAAAAVGARLLSPVLVAMFGEPTSHLDWQRLFSAVAHSQMPLWLISGTGSAVFALGVCLKIHAWTRPGVAPLIFLGQLALTAYIGHLLILALIVRPGPDTLAQGVLATASTVAALALFAWLWRQRFSRGPFEALLRAPNPRRTTR
;
A
#
# COMPACT_ATOMS: atom_id res chain seq x y z
N VAL A 1 38.25 14.57 -18.99
CA VAL A 1 37.12 14.33 -19.91
C VAL A 1 35.99 13.85 -19.05
N SER A 2 35.10 14.79 -18.69
CA SER A 2 33.90 14.55 -17.84
C SER A 2 32.78 14.13 -18.77
N THR A 3 32.31 12.89 -18.64
CA THR A 3 31.03 12.46 -19.22
C THR A 3 30.02 12.33 -18.07
N GLU A 4 29.31 13.42 -17.80
CA GLU A 4 28.07 13.39 -17.03
C GLU A 4 27.03 12.58 -17.81
N GLY A 5 26.75 11.37 -17.34
CA GLY A 5 25.65 10.57 -17.81
C GLY A 5 24.32 11.15 -17.32
N THR A 6 23.85 12.21 -17.97
CA THR A 6 22.49 12.72 -17.80
C THR A 6 21.50 11.66 -18.29
N VAL A 7 20.79 11.01 -17.38
CA VAL A 7 19.64 10.16 -17.72
C VAL A 7 18.56 11.07 -18.34
N SER A 8 18.53 11.11 -19.66
CA SER A 8 17.56 11.90 -20.44
C SER A 8 16.16 11.30 -20.34
N PHE A 9 15.32 11.95 -19.54
CA PHE A 9 13.86 11.76 -19.55
C PHE A 9 13.26 12.75 -20.58
N GLU A 10 13.61 12.62 -21.84
CA GLU A 10 13.01 13.44 -22.90
C GLU A 10 11.55 13.04 -23.13
N GLY A 11 10.65 14.01 -23.06
CA GLY A 11 9.31 13.95 -23.64
C GLY A 11 8.10 14.22 -22.76
N ALA A 12 8.22 14.31 -21.41
CA ALA A 12 7.06 14.66 -20.57
C ALA A 12 7.08 16.15 -20.16
N PRO A 13 5.94 16.85 -20.17
CA PRO A 13 5.85 18.21 -19.64
C PRO A 13 6.42 18.26 -18.20
N ARG A 14 7.14 19.32 -17.83
CA ARG A 14 7.81 19.45 -16.50
C ARG A 14 6.86 19.13 -15.34
N THR A 15 5.59 19.52 -15.42
CA THR A 15 4.54 19.22 -14.41
C THR A 15 4.20 17.73 -14.34
N GLY A 16 4.16 17.02 -15.47
CA GLY A 16 3.92 15.59 -15.51
C GLY A 16 5.07 14.77 -14.91
N ARG A 17 6.32 15.17 -15.18
CA ARG A 17 7.52 14.54 -14.60
C ARG A 17 7.57 14.71 -13.09
N HIS A 18 7.32 15.92 -12.58
CA HIS A 18 7.28 16.20 -11.14
C HIS A 18 6.26 15.32 -10.41
N ARG A 19 5.03 15.19 -10.95
CA ARG A 19 4.00 14.33 -10.38
C ARG A 19 4.43 12.86 -10.31
N MET A 20 5.05 12.33 -11.35
CA MET A 20 5.52 10.93 -11.36
C MET A 20 6.58 10.70 -10.29
N LEU A 21 7.57 11.60 -10.16
CA LEU A 21 8.59 11.51 -9.11
C LEU A 21 8.00 11.59 -7.70
N ALA A 22 7.00 12.45 -7.48
CA ALA A 22 6.31 12.56 -6.20
C ALA A 22 5.55 11.26 -5.83
N LEU A 23 4.89 10.62 -6.80
CA LEU A 23 4.24 9.32 -6.59
C LEU A 23 5.26 8.21 -6.34
N ASP A 24 6.39 8.24 -7.03
CA ASP A 24 7.46 7.27 -6.82
C ASP A 24 8.11 7.47 -5.43
N ALA A 25 8.34 8.71 -5.01
CA ALA A 25 8.80 9.02 -3.66
C ALA A 25 7.82 8.52 -2.58
N ALA A 26 6.51 8.72 -2.77
CA ALA A 26 5.49 8.22 -1.87
C ALA A 26 5.46 6.67 -1.81
N ARG A 27 5.68 5.97 -2.93
CA ARG A 27 5.84 4.51 -2.96
C ARG A 27 7.09 4.06 -2.20
N GLY A 28 8.23 4.76 -2.42
CA GLY A 28 9.46 4.50 -1.69
C GLY A 28 9.28 4.66 -0.19
N LEU A 29 8.60 5.73 0.24
CA LEU A 29 8.26 5.95 1.65
C LEU A 29 7.39 4.83 2.23
N ALA A 30 6.38 4.36 1.47
CA ALA A 30 5.53 3.23 1.89
C ALA A 30 6.34 1.94 2.04
N VAL A 31 7.25 1.64 1.10
CA VAL A 31 8.13 0.46 1.18
C VAL A 31 9.08 0.56 2.38
N ILE A 32 9.71 1.70 2.62
CA ILE A 32 10.57 1.93 3.79
C ILE A 32 9.77 1.72 5.08
N GLY A 33 8.55 2.25 5.16
CA GLY A 33 7.67 2.06 6.31
C GLY A 33 7.30 0.59 6.54
N MET A 34 7.04 -0.18 5.48
CA MET A 34 6.79 -1.63 5.59
C MET A 34 8.03 -2.40 6.03
N ILE A 35 9.21 -2.07 5.50
CA ILE A 35 10.48 -2.67 5.94
C ILE A 35 10.68 -2.41 7.43
N ALA A 36 10.53 -1.15 7.87
CA ALA A 36 10.72 -0.78 9.27
C ALA A 36 9.85 -1.63 10.21
N ILE A 37 8.56 -1.74 9.91
CA ILE A 37 7.62 -2.49 10.77
C ILE A 37 7.88 -4.00 10.74
N ASN A 38 8.26 -4.54 9.60
CA ASN A 38 8.44 -5.97 9.43
C ASN A 38 9.80 -6.47 9.98
N THR A 39 10.80 -5.59 10.00
CA THR A 39 12.17 -5.91 10.44
C THR A 39 12.40 -5.62 11.93
N GLY A 40 11.64 -4.66 12.48
CA GLY A 40 11.90 -4.17 13.83
C GLY A 40 11.48 -5.10 14.96
N PRO A 41 12.07 -4.90 16.14
CA PRO A 41 11.66 -5.59 17.36
C PRO A 41 10.24 -5.16 17.73
N ARG A 42 9.52 -6.05 18.42
CA ARG A 42 8.20 -5.77 18.97
C ARG A 42 8.29 -5.92 20.47
N GLY A 43 7.74 -4.95 21.21
CA GLY A 43 7.57 -5.08 22.66
C GLY A 43 8.62 -4.38 23.52
N ASP A 44 9.34 -3.39 22.99
CA ASP A 44 10.20 -2.52 23.78
C ASP A 44 9.45 -1.20 24.07
N ASP A 45 9.25 -0.84 25.34
CA ASP A 45 8.49 0.35 25.76
C ASP A 45 9.32 1.65 25.69
N SER A 46 10.36 1.69 24.89
CA SER A 46 11.20 2.87 24.73
C SER A 46 10.52 3.98 23.91
N PRO A 47 10.81 5.27 24.18
CA PRO A 47 10.29 6.38 23.36
C PRO A 47 10.67 6.28 21.87
N LEU A 48 11.78 5.64 21.53
CA LEU A 48 12.22 5.40 20.16
C LEU A 48 11.30 4.40 19.45
N GLU A 49 10.71 3.44 20.16
CA GLU A 49 9.74 2.52 19.59
C GLU A 49 8.48 3.25 19.11
N LEU A 50 8.08 4.34 19.77
CA LEU A 50 6.95 5.15 19.36
C LEU A 50 7.13 5.67 17.91
N PHE A 51 8.32 6.15 17.56
CA PHE A 51 8.66 6.55 16.19
C PHE A 51 8.70 5.36 15.23
N TYR A 52 9.16 4.23 15.69
CA TYR A 52 9.24 3.00 14.91
C TYR A 52 7.86 2.42 14.60
N ARG A 53 6.90 2.62 15.52
CA ARG A 53 5.48 2.21 15.35
C ARG A 53 4.68 3.17 14.47
N VAL A 54 5.15 4.41 14.20
CA VAL A 54 4.41 5.39 13.38
C VAL A 54 3.98 4.81 12.03
N PRO A 55 4.80 4.09 11.23
CA PRO A 55 4.37 3.51 9.95
C PRO A 55 3.44 2.29 10.09
N TYR A 56 3.22 1.74 11.31
CA TYR A 56 2.42 0.54 11.52
C TYR A 56 0.98 0.71 11.03
N GLY A 57 0.57 -0.13 10.09
CA GLY A 57 -0.70 -0.04 9.38
C GLY A 57 -0.81 1.11 8.38
N ARG A 58 -0.09 2.22 8.58
CA ARG A 58 -0.14 3.40 7.70
C ARG A 58 0.64 3.22 6.41
N ALA A 59 1.78 2.53 6.48
CA ALA A 59 2.58 2.24 5.30
C ALA A 59 1.82 1.36 4.30
N SER A 60 1.12 0.34 4.77
CA SER A 60 0.28 -0.52 3.94
C SER A 60 -0.90 0.25 3.33
N LEU A 61 -1.56 1.13 4.11
CA LEU A 61 -2.65 1.98 3.59
C LEU A 61 -2.15 2.98 2.55
N LEU A 62 -0.98 3.58 2.75
CA LEU A 62 -0.36 4.45 1.74
C LEU A 62 -0.07 3.64 0.46
N PHE A 63 0.46 2.44 0.60
CA PHE A 63 0.76 1.58 -0.54
C PHE A 63 -0.52 1.22 -1.31
N VAL A 64 -1.60 0.84 -0.62
CA VAL A 64 -2.91 0.51 -1.22
C VAL A 64 -3.53 1.74 -1.90
N LEU A 65 -3.51 2.90 -1.27
CA LEU A 65 -3.98 4.16 -1.87
C LEU A 65 -3.23 4.46 -3.18
N LEU A 66 -1.90 4.33 -3.18
CA LEU A 66 -1.06 4.52 -4.35
C LEU A 66 -1.32 3.47 -5.44
N GLY A 67 -1.71 2.26 -5.06
CA GLY A 67 -2.17 1.22 -5.99
C GLY A 67 -3.42 1.65 -6.76
N GLY A 68 -4.42 2.19 -6.06
CA GLY A 68 -5.62 2.76 -6.66
C GLY A 68 -5.31 3.94 -7.60
N ILE A 69 -4.46 4.88 -7.17
CA ILE A 69 -3.98 5.98 -8.02
C ILE A 69 -3.29 5.43 -9.29
N GLY A 70 -2.40 4.45 -9.12
CA GLY A 70 -1.67 3.83 -10.22
C GLY A 70 -2.60 3.18 -11.24
N LEU A 71 -3.61 2.43 -10.79
CA LEU A 71 -4.62 1.81 -11.64
C LEU A 71 -5.45 2.87 -12.39
N SER A 72 -5.87 3.94 -11.70
CA SER A 72 -6.58 5.06 -12.31
C SER A 72 -5.77 5.74 -13.42
N LEU A 73 -4.48 5.95 -13.21
CA LEU A 73 -3.58 6.54 -14.21
C LEU A 73 -3.34 5.59 -15.38
N MET A 74 -3.18 4.30 -15.12
CA MET A 74 -2.98 3.26 -16.16
C MET A 74 -4.20 3.14 -17.08
N THR A 75 -5.41 3.23 -16.53
CA THR A 75 -6.66 3.09 -17.27
C THR A 75 -7.23 4.43 -17.79
N ARG A 76 -6.49 5.54 -17.60
CA ARG A 76 -6.94 6.88 -17.99
C ARG A 76 -7.31 6.96 -19.46
N ARG A 77 -6.54 6.34 -20.36
CA ARG A 77 -6.80 6.34 -21.80
C ARG A 77 -8.13 5.65 -22.11
N SER A 78 -8.37 4.47 -21.54
CA SER A 78 -9.62 3.73 -21.72
C SER A 78 -10.84 4.50 -21.21
N ARG A 79 -10.68 5.25 -20.12
CA ARG A 79 -11.75 6.06 -19.55
C ARG A 79 -12.06 7.32 -20.36
N LEU A 80 -11.03 8.07 -20.78
CA LEU A 80 -11.21 9.37 -21.45
C LEU A 80 -11.50 9.24 -22.94
N GLN A 81 -10.93 8.24 -23.62
CA GLN A 81 -11.05 8.01 -25.06
C GLN A 81 -12.01 6.87 -25.38
N GLN A 82 -12.75 6.35 -24.39
CA GLN A 82 -13.62 5.17 -24.52
C GLN A 82 -12.93 3.95 -25.16
N ALA A 83 -11.58 3.93 -25.14
CA ALA A 83 -10.81 2.81 -25.66
C ALA A 83 -11.09 1.53 -24.85
N PRO A 84 -10.94 0.34 -25.45
CA PRO A 84 -11.11 -0.91 -24.72
C PRO A 84 -10.16 -0.98 -23.51
N LEU A 85 -10.63 -1.58 -22.42
CA LEU A 85 -9.79 -1.84 -21.27
C LEU A 85 -8.70 -2.85 -21.65
N PRO A 86 -7.49 -2.73 -21.12
CA PRO A 86 -6.40 -3.68 -21.36
C PRO A 86 -6.59 -4.95 -20.53
N TRP A 87 -7.67 -5.71 -20.77
CA TRP A 87 -8.11 -6.87 -20.00
C TRP A 87 -6.99 -7.89 -19.79
N ALA A 88 -6.31 -8.28 -20.88
CA ALA A 88 -5.22 -9.25 -20.78
C ALA A 88 -4.12 -8.78 -19.82
N GLY A 89 -3.76 -7.49 -19.88
CA GLY A 89 -2.75 -6.93 -18.97
C GLY A 89 -3.23 -6.81 -17.53
N LEU A 90 -4.52 -6.56 -17.31
CA LEU A 90 -5.10 -6.51 -15.95
C LEU A 90 -5.19 -7.89 -15.34
N LEU A 91 -5.74 -8.86 -16.06
CA LEU A 91 -5.85 -10.25 -15.59
C LEU A 91 -4.48 -10.89 -15.36
N TRP A 92 -3.51 -10.62 -16.26
CA TRP A 92 -2.12 -11.05 -16.07
C TRP A 92 -1.53 -10.53 -14.77
N ARG A 93 -1.74 -9.24 -14.47
CA ARG A 93 -1.31 -8.64 -13.19
C ARG A 93 -1.97 -9.29 -11.99
N CYS A 94 -3.29 -9.53 -12.06
CA CYS A 94 -4.01 -10.20 -10.98
C CYS A 94 -3.47 -11.61 -10.75
N ALA A 95 -3.24 -12.39 -11.82
CA ALA A 95 -2.69 -13.74 -11.72
C ALA A 95 -1.30 -13.73 -11.08
N LEU A 96 -0.39 -12.87 -11.56
CA LEU A 96 0.97 -12.79 -11.02
C LEU A 96 1.00 -12.30 -9.56
N LEU A 97 0.15 -11.34 -9.19
CA LEU A 97 0.08 -10.85 -7.82
C LEU A 97 -0.50 -11.90 -6.87
N MET A 98 -1.51 -12.65 -7.32
CA MET A 98 -2.10 -13.74 -6.54
C MET A 98 -1.10 -14.87 -6.36
N LEU A 99 -0.57 -15.44 -7.44
CA LEU A 99 0.38 -16.56 -7.39
C LEU A 99 1.68 -16.16 -6.70
N GLY A 100 2.22 -14.98 -7.00
CA GLY A 100 3.42 -14.46 -6.34
C GLY A 100 3.19 -14.19 -4.86
N GLY A 101 2.00 -13.72 -4.49
CA GLY A 101 1.61 -13.51 -3.10
C GLY A 101 1.51 -14.82 -2.31
N LEU A 102 0.87 -15.84 -2.87
CA LEU A 102 0.78 -17.16 -2.26
C LEU A 102 2.17 -17.82 -2.14
N ALA A 103 2.99 -17.74 -3.20
CA ALA A 103 4.35 -18.26 -3.17
C ALA A 103 5.24 -17.57 -2.13
N LEU A 104 5.11 -16.24 -1.98
CA LEU A 104 5.84 -15.52 -0.93
C LEU A 104 5.34 -15.90 0.46
N GLN A 105 4.03 -16.09 0.64
CA GLN A 105 3.47 -16.45 1.95
C GLN A 105 3.93 -17.81 2.45
N SER A 106 4.37 -18.72 1.57
CA SER A 106 4.94 -20.02 1.96
C SER A 106 6.36 -19.91 2.56
N LEU A 107 6.97 -18.71 2.53
CA LEU A 107 8.28 -18.49 3.14
C LEU A 107 8.11 -18.08 4.62
N ASP A 108 9.04 -18.55 5.46
CA ASP A 108 9.02 -18.24 6.90
C ASP A 108 9.60 -16.85 7.21
N HIS A 109 8.87 -15.82 6.82
CA HIS A 109 9.22 -14.41 7.12
C HIS A 109 8.34 -13.78 8.21
N GLY A 110 7.28 -14.46 8.67
CA GLY A 110 6.39 -13.99 9.74
C GLY A 110 5.60 -12.72 9.41
N VAL A 111 5.31 -12.47 8.12
CA VAL A 111 4.59 -11.29 7.64
C VAL A 111 3.40 -11.73 6.79
N SER A 112 2.25 -11.09 6.97
CA SER A 112 1.11 -11.29 6.07
C SER A 112 1.36 -10.56 4.74
N VAL A 113 1.39 -11.31 3.64
CA VAL A 113 1.68 -10.79 2.30
C VAL A 113 0.47 -10.04 1.75
N ILE A 114 0.68 -8.78 1.32
CA ILE A 114 -0.40 -7.92 0.82
C ILE A 114 -0.71 -8.13 -0.68
N LEU A 115 0.07 -8.90 -1.41
CA LEU A 115 -0.06 -9.01 -2.87
C LEU A 115 -1.34 -9.73 -3.31
N GLN A 116 -1.81 -10.71 -2.52
CA GLN A 116 -3.07 -11.43 -2.81
C GLN A 116 -4.25 -10.46 -2.83
N ILE A 117 -4.37 -9.59 -1.80
CA ILE A 117 -5.45 -8.60 -1.77
C ILE A 117 -5.35 -7.60 -2.92
N TYR A 118 -4.14 -7.24 -3.37
CA TYR A 118 -3.99 -6.37 -4.54
C TYR A 118 -4.61 -6.96 -5.80
N ALA A 119 -4.47 -8.27 -6.02
CA ALA A 119 -5.12 -8.96 -7.14
C ALA A 119 -6.64 -8.77 -7.08
N LEU A 120 -7.24 -8.99 -5.91
CA LEU A 120 -8.68 -8.83 -5.73
C LEU A 120 -9.14 -7.38 -5.74
N LEU A 121 -8.37 -6.43 -5.21
CA LEU A 121 -8.68 -5.00 -5.29
C LEU A 121 -8.72 -4.52 -6.75
N ILE A 122 -7.81 -5.02 -7.60
CA ILE A 122 -7.86 -4.74 -9.04
C ILE A 122 -9.13 -5.35 -9.64
N LEU A 123 -9.43 -6.63 -9.40
CA LEU A 123 -10.63 -7.30 -9.92
C LEU A 123 -11.92 -6.61 -9.45
N PHE A 124 -12.04 -6.33 -8.16
CA PHE A 124 -13.17 -5.60 -7.57
C PHE A 124 -13.40 -4.24 -8.22
N SER A 125 -12.32 -3.55 -8.58
CA SER A 125 -12.39 -2.22 -9.16
C SER A 125 -12.69 -2.19 -10.67
N LEU A 126 -12.68 -3.32 -11.38
CA LEU A 126 -12.91 -3.36 -12.83
C LEU A 126 -14.22 -2.70 -13.27
N PRO A 127 -15.38 -2.98 -12.64
CA PRO A 127 -16.63 -2.29 -12.97
C PRO A 127 -16.60 -0.80 -12.62
N LEU A 128 -15.79 -0.41 -11.63
CA LEU A 128 -15.65 0.96 -11.15
C LEU A 128 -14.73 1.83 -12.03
N LEU A 129 -13.96 1.24 -12.93
CA LEU A 129 -13.00 1.99 -13.77
C LEU A 129 -13.68 3.05 -14.65
N ARG A 130 -14.91 2.83 -15.05
CA ARG A 130 -15.72 3.79 -15.82
C ARG A 130 -16.77 4.53 -15.00
N ALA A 131 -16.96 4.17 -13.74
CA ALA A 131 -17.92 4.80 -12.84
C ALA A 131 -17.60 6.29 -12.64
N SER A 132 -18.60 7.06 -12.21
CA SER A 132 -18.43 8.49 -11.91
C SER A 132 -17.53 8.72 -10.69
N GLY A 133 -16.99 9.93 -10.55
CA GLY A 133 -16.22 10.29 -9.34
C GLY A 133 -17.06 10.20 -8.07
N ARG A 134 -18.37 10.54 -8.16
CA ARG A 134 -19.31 10.39 -7.02
C ARG A 134 -19.51 8.93 -6.65
N SER A 135 -19.70 8.04 -7.63
CA SER A 135 -19.84 6.60 -7.38
C SER A 135 -18.61 6.01 -6.67
N LEU A 136 -17.40 6.44 -7.07
CA LEU A 136 -16.18 5.99 -6.38
C LEU A 136 -16.14 6.44 -4.92
N LEU A 137 -16.52 7.69 -4.63
CA LEU A 137 -16.57 8.18 -3.25
C LEU A 137 -17.63 7.45 -2.43
N VAL A 138 -18.80 7.16 -3.02
CA VAL A 138 -19.86 6.38 -2.36
C VAL A 138 -19.37 4.97 -2.05
N VAL A 139 -18.79 4.26 -3.02
CA VAL A 139 -18.26 2.90 -2.79
C VAL A 139 -17.15 2.91 -1.74
N SER A 140 -16.21 3.87 -1.81
CA SER A 140 -15.16 4.02 -0.81
C SER A 140 -15.74 4.28 0.59
N GLY A 141 -16.71 5.20 0.70
CA GLY A 141 -17.39 5.52 1.97
C GLY A 141 -18.17 4.32 2.52
N LEU A 142 -18.93 3.62 1.68
CA LEU A 142 -19.67 2.42 2.08
C LEU A 142 -18.72 1.32 2.58
N SER A 143 -17.60 1.08 1.89
CA SER A 143 -16.59 0.11 2.35
C SER A 143 -15.97 0.53 3.68
N ALA A 144 -15.76 1.83 3.92
CA ALA A 144 -15.19 2.33 5.17
C ALA A 144 -16.16 2.24 6.35
N VAL A 145 -17.46 2.41 6.11
CA VAL A 145 -18.49 2.47 7.17
C VAL A 145 -19.13 1.11 7.38
N ALA A 146 -19.52 0.41 6.32
CA ALA A 146 -20.22 -0.87 6.39
C ALA A 146 -19.27 -2.08 6.43
N GLY A 147 -18.07 -1.96 5.87
CA GLY A 147 -17.07 -3.04 5.86
C GLY A 147 -16.70 -3.53 7.28
N PRO A 148 -16.31 -2.63 8.20
CA PRO A 148 -15.94 -3.02 9.56
C PRO A 148 -17.04 -3.75 10.35
N PRO A 149 -18.28 -3.25 10.46
CA PRO A 149 -19.34 -3.99 11.15
C PRO A 149 -19.67 -5.31 10.45
N LEU A 150 -19.68 -5.36 9.11
CA LEU A 150 -19.88 -6.61 8.38
C LEU A 150 -18.74 -7.60 8.69
N TRP A 151 -17.51 -7.12 8.78
CA TRP A 151 -16.37 -7.94 9.18
C TRP A 151 -16.54 -8.53 10.59
N ILE A 152 -17.00 -7.72 11.58
CA ILE A 152 -17.34 -8.21 12.94
C ILE A 152 -18.44 -9.27 12.87
N LEU A 153 -19.52 -9.02 12.15
CA LEU A 153 -20.67 -9.94 12.04
C LEU A 153 -20.28 -11.30 11.45
N VAL A 154 -19.44 -11.31 10.42
CA VAL A 154 -18.98 -12.57 9.81
C VAL A 154 -18.03 -13.31 10.74
N GLN A 155 -17.11 -12.60 11.40
CA GLN A 155 -16.23 -13.22 12.40
C GLN A 155 -17.00 -13.81 13.58
N ALA A 156 -18.13 -13.21 13.96
CA ALA A 156 -19.00 -13.74 15.02
C ALA A 156 -19.67 -15.07 14.66
N GLN A 157 -19.79 -15.39 13.36
CA GLN A 157 -20.39 -16.62 12.85
C GLN A 157 -19.37 -17.73 12.58
N THR A 158 -18.08 -17.44 12.74
CA THR A 158 -17.02 -18.43 12.56
C THR A 158 -16.60 -18.96 13.94
N ASP A 159 -16.66 -20.27 14.14
CA ASP A 159 -16.33 -20.94 15.41
C ASP A 159 -14.86 -20.79 15.81
N GLY A 160 -13.99 -20.34 14.92
CA GLY A 160 -12.56 -20.18 15.12
C GLY A 160 -12.12 -18.86 15.77
N GLY A 161 -13.03 -17.94 16.08
CA GLY A 161 -12.65 -16.62 16.60
C GLY A 161 -12.00 -15.72 15.52
N PHE A 162 -11.28 -14.69 15.99
CA PHE A 162 -10.56 -13.74 15.11
C PHE A 162 -9.23 -14.32 14.62
N ASP A 163 -9.31 -15.35 13.82
CA ASP A 163 -8.14 -15.87 13.16
C ASP A 163 -7.72 -14.89 12.04
N ARG A 164 -6.52 -14.35 12.19
CA ARG A 164 -5.88 -13.48 11.19
C ARG A 164 -4.69 -14.17 10.56
N ASP A 165 -4.72 -15.50 10.54
CA ASP A 165 -3.62 -16.26 9.97
C ASP A 165 -3.41 -15.89 8.51
N PRO A 166 -2.17 -15.76 8.10
CA PRO A 166 -1.82 -15.48 6.72
C PRO A 166 -2.31 -16.62 5.84
N ILE A 167 -2.95 -16.26 4.74
CA ILE A 167 -3.50 -17.20 3.77
C ILE A 167 -2.36 -17.95 3.08
N SER A 168 -2.36 -19.28 3.21
CA SER A 168 -1.35 -20.17 2.64
C SER A 168 -1.78 -20.76 1.30
N ALA A 169 -0.82 -21.16 0.48
CA ALA A 169 -1.07 -21.93 -0.75
C ALA A 169 -1.56 -23.35 -0.46
N THR A 170 -1.41 -23.84 0.76
CA THR A 170 -1.89 -25.16 1.22
C THR A 170 -3.34 -25.15 1.68
N ASP A 171 -3.92 -23.95 1.89
CA ASP A 171 -5.31 -23.81 2.33
C ASP A 171 -6.28 -24.25 1.21
N GLN A 172 -7.48 -24.63 1.59
CA GLN A 172 -8.53 -24.92 0.61
C GLN A 172 -8.94 -23.65 -0.13
N ILE A 173 -9.37 -23.78 -1.39
CA ILE A 173 -9.76 -22.62 -2.21
C ILE A 173 -10.84 -21.77 -1.53
N GLY A 174 -11.79 -22.39 -0.82
CA GLY A 174 -12.82 -21.70 -0.04
C GLY A 174 -12.22 -20.87 1.09
N GLU A 175 -11.26 -21.40 1.82
CA GLU A 175 -10.54 -20.72 2.91
C GLU A 175 -9.71 -19.55 2.36
N ILE A 176 -8.99 -19.75 1.26
CA ILE A 176 -8.24 -18.69 0.57
C ILE A 176 -9.18 -17.54 0.20
N LEU A 177 -10.32 -17.84 -0.43
CA LEU A 177 -11.27 -16.82 -0.88
C LEU A 177 -11.90 -16.10 0.32
N THR A 178 -12.35 -16.84 1.33
CA THR A 178 -12.94 -16.26 2.54
C THR A 178 -11.92 -15.42 3.30
N GLY A 179 -10.70 -15.92 3.43
CA GLY A 179 -9.59 -15.22 4.06
C GLY A 179 -9.26 -13.89 3.37
N ILE A 180 -9.17 -13.86 2.04
CA ILE A 180 -8.87 -12.62 1.32
C ILE A 180 -10.07 -11.65 1.34
N VAL A 181 -11.30 -12.15 1.24
CA VAL A 181 -12.48 -11.28 1.15
C VAL A 181 -12.88 -10.73 2.52
N ILE A 182 -12.83 -11.55 3.59
CA ILE A 182 -13.47 -11.22 4.87
C ILE A 182 -12.57 -11.47 6.09
N THR A 183 -11.98 -12.68 6.26
CA THR A 183 -11.44 -13.10 7.57
C THR A 183 -9.96 -12.82 7.77
N GLY A 184 -9.17 -12.75 6.73
CA GLY A 184 -7.71 -12.65 6.82
C GLY A 184 -7.19 -11.26 7.22
N PRO A 185 -5.84 -11.08 7.18
CA PRO A 185 -5.17 -9.86 7.65
C PRO A 185 -5.53 -8.59 6.88
N TYR A 186 -5.97 -8.74 5.62
CA TYR A 186 -6.30 -7.64 4.71
C TYR A 186 -7.67 -7.87 4.05
N PRO A 187 -8.79 -7.84 4.81
CA PRO A 187 -10.12 -8.15 4.25
C PRO A 187 -10.52 -7.16 3.15
N LEU A 188 -10.89 -7.69 1.97
CA LEU A 188 -11.28 -6.89 0.81
C LEU A 188 -12.38 -5.89 1.14
N ILE A 189 -13.39 -6.31 1.92
CA ILE A 189 -14.54 -5.48 2.28
C ILE A 189 -14.16 -4.19 3.00
N VAL A 190 -13.01 -4.18 3.70
CA VAL A 190 -12.47 -3.03 4.42
C VAL A 190 -11.42 -2.31 3.57
N TRP A 191 -10.48 -3.06 2.97
CA TRP A 191 -9.35 -2.49 2.24
C TRP A 191 -9.71 -1.94 0.86
N ALA A 192 -10.92 -2.26 0.37
CA ALA A 192 -11.49 -1.59 -0.80
C ALA A 192 -11.65 -0.08 -0.60
N ALA A 193 -11.92 0.38 0.64
CA ALA A 193 -12.09 1.81 0.93
C ALA A 193 -10.90 2.66 0.50
N PRO A 194 -9.67 2.48 1.01
CA PRO A 194 -8.51 3.28 0.63
C PRO A 194 -8.11 3.07 -0.85
N PHE A 195 -8.32 1.87 -1.41
CA PHE A 195 -7.99 1.61 -2.81
C PHE A 195 -8.91 2.35 -3.78
N VAL A 196 -10.23 2.30 -3.56
CA VAL A 196 -11.23 3.00 -4.39
C VAL A 196 -11.11 4.52 -4.20
N PHE A 197 -10.80 4.98 -2.98
CA PHE A 197 -10.44 6.39 -2.76
C PHE A 197 -9.22 6.79 -3.58
N GLY A 198 -8.21 5.93 -3.65
CA GLY A 198 -7.05 6.11 -4.54
C GLY A 198 -7.42 6.18 -6.02
N LEU A 199 -8.38 5.34 -6.49
CA LEU A 199 -8.92 5.44 -7.86
C LEU A 199 -9.51 6.81 -8.14
N TRP A 200 -10.31 7.33 -7.21
CA TRP A 200 -10.89 8.67 -7.31
C TRP A 200 -9.81 9.75 -7.31
N LEU A 201 -8.86 9.66 -6.39
CA LEU A 201 -7.77 10.63 -6.25
C LEU A 201 -6.86 10.66 -7.50
N GLY A 202 -6.61 9.51 -8.12
CA GLY A 202 -5.86 9.42 -9.38
C GLY A 202 -6.55 10.11 -10.59
N ARG A 203 -7.83 10.47 -10.46
CA ARG A 203 -8.56 11.27 -11.46
C ARG A 203 -8.42 12.77 -11.25
N GLN A 204 -7.96 13.19 -10.08
CA GLN A 204 -7.77 14.60 -9.75
C GLN A 204 -6.51 15.16 -10.45
N LYS A 205 -6.43 16.47 -10.53
CA LYS A 205 -5.26 17.15 -11.08
C LYS A 205 -4.13 17.21 -10.05
N LEU A 206 -3.42 16.09 -9.89
CA LEU A 206 -2.34 15.93 -8.89
C LEU A 206 -1.18 16.94 -9.05
N THR A 207 -1.17 17.75 -10.12
CA THR A 207 -0.19 18.81 -10.35
C THR A 207 -0.58 20.16 -9.74
N GLU A 208 -1.82 20.30 -9.27
CA GLU A 208 -2.30 21.55 -8.69
C GLU A 208 -1.82 21.72 -7.25
N THR A 209 -1.17 22.84 -6.96
CA THR A 209 -0.69 23.18 -5.61
C THR A 209 -1.83 23.28 -4.59
N ARG A 210 -3.01 23.74 -5.02
CA ARG A 210 -4.20 23.78 -4.16
C ARG A 210 -4.62 22.38 -3.71
N LEU A 211 -4.52 21.40 -4.59
CA LEU A 211 -4.85 20.01 -4.24
C LEU A 211 -3.85 19.46 -3.21
N SER A 212 -2.55 19.60 -3.43
CA SER A 212 -1.54 19.12 -2.47
C SER A 212 -1.72 19.74 -1.07
N THR A 213 -2.02 21.05 -1.01
CA THR A 213 -2.32 21.72 0.27
C THR A 213 -3.59 21.16 0.94
N ARG A 214 -4.66 20.91 0.17
CA ARG A 214 -5.89 20.28 0.70
C ARG A 214 -5.62 18.86 1.20
N LEU A 215 -4.83 18.08 0.49
CA LEU A 215 -4.46 16.73 0.92
C LEU A 215 -3.66 16.74 2.24
N ILE A 216 -2.76 17.71 2.41
CA ILE A 216 -2.03 17.92 3.68
C ILE A 216 -3.00 18.25 4.80
N LEU A 217 -3.84 19.26 4.62
CA LEU A 217 -4.73 19.74 5.68
C LEU A 217 -5.79 18.69 6.06
N TRP A 218 -6.53 18.17 5.08
CA TRP A 218 -7.59 17.19 5.35
C TRP A 218 -7.02 15.83 5.74
N GLY A 219 -5.85 15.45 5.19
CA GLY A 219 -5.15 14.24 5.60
C GLY A 219 -4.69 14.31 7.05
N ALA A 220 -4.09 15.44 7.47
CA ALA A 220 -3.70 15.66 8.87
C ALA A 220 -4.92 15.70 9.79
N ALA A 221 -5.98 16.43 9.41
CA ALA A 221 -7.21 16.52 10.21
C ALA A 221 -7.86 15.15 10.41
N ALA A 222 -7.95 14.32 9.36
CA ALA A 222 -8.48 12.97 9.45
C ALA A 222 -7.58 12.04 10.29
N ALA A 223 -6.25 12.13 10.10
CA ALA A 223 -5.29 11.31 10.83
C ALA A 223 -5.31 11.58 12.33
N VAL A 224 -5.30 12.85 12.70
CA VAL A 224 -5.28 13.28 14.11
C VAL A 224 -6.68 13.21 14.71
N GLY A 225 -7.70 13.72 14.01
CA GLY A 225 -9.08 13.77 14.50
C GLY A 225 -9.63 12.39 14.87
N ALA A 226 -9.48 11.39 13.99
CA ALA A 226 -9.93 10.04 14.29
C ALA A 226 -9.15 9.40 15.45
N ARG A 227 -7.85 9.72 15.58
CA ARG A 227 -7.02 9.25 16.68
C ARG A 227 -7.41 9.86 18.03
N LEU A 228 -7.78 11.14 18.05
CA LEU A 228 -8.25 11.83 19.25
C LEU A 228 -9.69 11.46 19.59
N LEU A 229 -10.54 11.21 18.59
CA LEU A 229 -11.93 10.82 18.81
C LEU A 229 -12.05 9.40 19.41
N SER A 230 -11.15 8.48 19.05
CA SER A 230 -11.19 7.10 19.51
C SER A 230 -11.26 6.96 21.05
N PRO A 231 -10.31 7.52 21.84
CA PRO A 231 -10.37 7.39 23.30
C PRO A 231 -11.60 8.09 23.91
N VAL A 232 -12.11 9.14 23.31
CA VAL A 232 -13.34 9.82 23.77
C VAL A 232 -14.54 8.88 23.62
N LEU A 233 -14.70 8.24 22.46
CA LEU A 233 -15.79 7.31 22.24
C LEU A 233 -15.66 6.05 23.11
N VAL A 234 -14.45 5.52 23.28
CA VAL A 234 -14.22 4.40 24.20
C VAL A 234 -14.56 4.78 25.64
N ALA A 235 -14.20 5.99 26.10
CA ALA A 235 -14.58 6.45 27.43
C ALA A 235 -16.10 6.63 27.60
N MET A 236 -16.82 7.01 26.53
CA MET A 236 -18.28 7.19 26.55
C MET A 236 -19.07 5.88 26.48
N PHE A 237 -18.62 4.91 25.68
CA PHE A 237 -19.36 3.70 25.34
C PHE A 237 -18.78 2.43 25.94
N GLY A 238 -17.65 2.51 26.63
CA GLY A 238 -16.95 1.41 27.26
C GLY A 238 -15.88 0.77 26.35
N GLU A 239 -14.95 0.11 27.02
CA GLU A 239 -13.91 -0.71 26.38
C GLU A 239 -14.54 -2.01 25.82
N PRO A 240 -14.09 -2.49 24.65
CA PRO A 240 -14.54 -3.78 24.14
C PRO A 240 -14.01 -4.90 25.05
N THR A 241 -14.91 -5.75 25.53
CA THR A 241 -14.59 -6.91 26.39
C THR A 241 -14.29 -8.16 25.55
N SER A 242 -14.78 -8.20 24.32
CA SER A 242 -14.55 -9.29 23.38
C SER A 242 -14.20 -8.79 21.98
N HIS A 243 -13.74 -9.71 21.15
CA HIS A 243 -13.46 -9.43 19.74
C HIS A 243 -14.73 -9.17 18.92
N LEU A 244 -15.90 -9.52 19.42
CA LEU A 244 -17.19 -9.40 18.75
C LEU A 244 -17.97 -8.17 19.18
N ASP A 245 -17.45 -7.41 20.13
CA ASP A 245 -18.15 -6.26 20.69
C ASP A 245 -18.20 -5.11 19.66
N TRP A 246 -19.38 -4.48 19.55
CA TRP A 246 -19.56 -3.32 18.68
C TRP A 246 -18.73 -2.10 19.10
N GLN A 247 -18.32 -1.98 20.37
CA GLN A 247 -17.44 -0.95 20.90
C GLN A 247 -16.09 -0.93 20.16
N ARG A 248 -15.68 -2.03 19.56
CA ARG A 248 -14.49 -2.08 18.69
C ARG A 248 -14.54 -1.13 17.52
N LEU A 249 -15.75 -0.77 17.04
CA LEU A 249 -15.90 0.21 15.94
C LEU A 249 -15.26 1.56 16.29
N PHE A 250 -15.11 1.87 17.59
CA PHE A 250 -14.45 3.09 18.08
C PHE A 250 -12.93 3.00 18.17
N SER A 251 -12.34 1.84 17.87
CA SER A 251 -10.90 1.63 17.96
C SER A 251 -10.16 2.30 16.80
N ALA A 252 -9.12 3.07 17.12
CA ALA A 252 -8.12 3.56 16.18
C ALA A 252 -6.79 2.79 16.28
N VAL A 253 -6.79 1.62 16.90
CA VAL A 253 -5.62 0.73 16.99
C VAL A 253 -5.25 0.26 15.58
N ALA A 254 -3.95 0.23 15.30
CA ALA A 254 -3.45 -0.18 13.98
C ALA A 254 -3.87 -1.61 13.64
N HIS A 255 -4.27 -1.83 12.39
CA HIS A 255 -4.82 -3.10 11.90
C HIS A 255 -6.07 -3.60 12.62
N SER A 256 -6.79 -2.75 13.36
CA SER A 256 -8.08 -3.11 13.96
C SER A 256 -9.16 -3.41 12.92
N GLN A 257 -8.99 -2.99 11.69
CA GLN A 257 -9.98 -3.03 10.59
C GLN A 257 -11.21 -2.12 10.85
N MET A 258 -11.13 -1.21 11.84
CA MET A 258 -12.25 -0.40 12.30
C MET A 258 -12.30 0.98 11.61
N PRO A 259 -13.48 1.64 11.58
CA PRO A 259 -13.66 2.89 10.84
C PRO A 259 -12.68 3.99 11.23
N LEU A 260 -12.45 4.20 12.53
CA LEU A 260 -11.54 5.26 13.01
C LEU A 260 -10.08 4.97 12.65
N TRP A 261 -9.67 3.69 12.69
CA TRP A 261 -8.34 3.31 12.18
C TRP A 261 -8.21 3.55 10.67
N LEU A 262 -9.22 3.18 9.88
CA LEU A 262 -9.23 3.42 8.42
C LEU A 262 -9.14 4.91 8.11
N ILE A 263 -9.92 5.74 8.79
CA ILE A 263 -9.91 7.20 8.62
C ILE A 263 -8.55 7.77 9.01
N SER A 264 -8.02 7.39 10.19
CA SER A 264 -6.71 7.84 10.66
C SER A 264 -5.58 7.41 9.72
N GLY A 265 -5.56 6.15 9.34
CA GLY A 265 -4.51 5.58 8.49
C GLY A 265 -4.56 6.09 7.05
N THR A 266 -5.76 6.15 6.45
CA THR A 266 -5.96 6.74 5.11
C THR A 266 -5.66 8.23 5.14
N GLY A 267 -6.04 8.95 6.19
CA GLY A 267 -5.68 10.35 6.41
C GLY A 267 -4.17 10.55 6.43
N SER A 268 -3.43 9.70 7.16
CA SER A 268 -1.96 9.71 7.17
C SER A 268 -1.36 9.46 5.78
N ALA A 269 -1.94 8.52 5.01
CA ALA A 269 -1.52 8.23 3.64
C ALA A 269 -1.76 9.43 2.70
N VAL A 270 -2.92 10.08 2.81
CA VAL A 270 -3.27 11.28 2.05
C VAL A 270 -2.37 12.45 2.41
N PHE A 271 -2.07 12.64 3.71
CA PHE A 271 -1.11 13.62 4.18
C PHE A 271 0.27 13.41 3.56
N ALA A 272 0.82 12.20 3.68
CA ALA A 272 2.12 11.85 3.12
C ALA A 272 2.20 12.08 1.60
N LEU A 273 1.15 11.68 0.87
CA LEU A 273 1.03 11.97 -0.56
C LEU A 273 1.01 13.47 -0.84
N GLY A 274 0.21 14.25 -0.07
CA GLY A 274 0.14 15.70 -0.20
C GLY A 274 1.49 16.37 0.00
N VAL A 275 2.27 15.93 1.01
CA VAL A 275 3.65 16.39 1.26
C VAL A 275 4.54 16.03 0.07
N CYS A 276 4.52 14.79 -0.41
CA CYS A 276 5.31 14.38 -1.57
C CYS A 276 4.97 15.22 -2.82
N LEU A 277 3.70 15.51 -3.07
CA LEU A 277 3.28 16.35 -4.21
C LEU A 277 3.72 17.81 -4.07
N LYS A 278 3.90 18.32 -2.85
CA LYS A 278 4.31 19.70 -2.59
C LYS A 278 5.84 19.88 -2.61
N ILE A 279 6.61 18.85 -2.34
CA ILE A 279 8.07 18.91 -2.37
C ILE A 279 8.55 19.03 -3.82
N HIS A 280 9.36 20.07 -4.12
CA HIS A 280 9.90 20.35 -5.46
C HIS A 280 11.32 19.79 -5.65
N ALA A 281 11.90 19.21 -4.61
CA ALA A 281 13.29 18.78 -4.58
C ALA A 281 13.54 17.34 -5.13
N TRP A 282 12.53 16.67 -5.68
CA TRP A 282 12.65 15.28 -6.16
C TRP A 282 13.60 15.09 -7.34
N THR A 283 14.05 16.17 -7.96
CA THR A 283 15.07 16.13 -9.01
C THR A 283 16.50 16.20 -8.49
N ARG A 284 16.69 16.42 -7.18
CA ARG A 284 18.03 16.48 -6.56
C ARG A 284 18.64 15.08 -6.48
N PRO A 285 19.96 14.94 -6.71
CA PRO A 285 20.64 13.63 -6.69
C PRO A 285 20.48 12.90 -5.34
N GLY A 286 20.52 13.62 -4.21
CA GLY A 286 20.42 13.03 -2.87
C GLY A 286 19.12 12.32 -2.55
N VAL A 287 18.02 12.58 -3.29
CA VAL A 287 16.73 11.88 -3.11
C VAL A 287 16.50 10.78 -4.14
N ALA A 288 17.41 10.61 -5.10
CA ALA A 288 17.30 9.60 -6.14
C ALA A 288 17.13 8.16 -5.61
N PRO A 289 17.82 7.71 -4.54
CA PRO A 289 17.62 6.37 -4.00
C PRO A 289 16.18 6.11 -3.55
N LEU A 290 15.52 7.07 -2.90
CA LEU A 290 14.12 6.97 -2.49
C LEU A 290 13.18 6.83 -3.71
N ILE A 291 13.42 7.61 -4.75
CA ILE A 291 12.63 7.57 -5.98
C ILE A 291 12.83 6.24 -6.69
N PHE A 292 14.08 5.75 -6.81
CA PHE A 292 14.35 4.47 -7.46
C PHE A 292 13.76 3.30 -6.68
N LEU A 293 13.81 3.33 -5.35
CA LEU A 293 13.13 2.37 -4.49
C LEU A 293 11.62 2.34 -4.78
N GLY A 294 11.00 3.51 -4.93
CA GLY A 294 9.57 3.61 -5.28
C GLY A 294 9.23 3.21 -6.72
N GLN A 295 10.16 3.40 -7.67
CA GLN A 295 10.01 2.91 -9.05
C GLN A 295 10.10 1.38 -9.14
N LEU A 296 10.84 0.76 -8.22
CA LEU A 296 11.00 -0.67 -8.04
C LEU A 296 10.24 -1.19 -6.81
N ALA A 297 9.08 -0.59 -6.50
CA ALA A 297 8.35 -0.86 -5.26
C ALA A 297 7.95 -2.33 -5.08
N LEU A 298 7.55 -3.02 -6.15
CA LEU A 298 7.25 -4.46 -6.09
C LEU A 298 8.53 -5.28 -5.89
N THR A 299 9.57 -4.96 -6.62
CA THR A 299 10.89 -5.62 -6.46
C THR A 299 11.42 -5.42 -5.04
N ALA A 300 11.37 -4.21 -4.52
CA ALA A 300 11.80 -3.90 -3.16
C ALA A 300 10.91 -4.59 -2.11
N TYR A 301 9.59 -4.66 -2.34
CA TYR A 301 8.66 -5.39 -1.48
C TYR A 301 8.98 -6.90 -1.44
N ILE A 302 9.20 -7.53 -2.58
CA ILE A 302 9.59 -8.95 -2.63
C ILE A 302 10.98 -9.13 -2.00
N GLY A 303 11.93 -8.27 -2.34
CA GLY A 303 13.31 -8.33 -1.82
C GLY A 303 13.37 -8.24 -0.30
N HIS A 304 12.57 -7.36 0.34
CA HIS A 304 12.59 -7.28 1.80
C HIS A 304 12.02 -8.52 2.48
N LEU A 305 10.98 -9.17 1.91
CA LEU A 305 10.45 -10.43 2.45
C LEU A 305 11.47 -11.57 2.33
N LEU A 306 12.22 -11.61 1.23
CA LEU A 306 13.32 -12.58 1.06
C LEU A 306 14.45 -12.31 2.08
N ILE A 307 14.82 -11.04 2.29
CA ILE A 307 15.82 -10.67 3.31
C ILE A 307 15.32 -11.07 4.71
N LEU A 308 14.04 -10.83 5.01
CA LEU A 308 13.44 -11.26 6.26
C LEU A 308 13.55 -12.77 6.46
N ALA A 309 13.09 -13.57 5.49
CA ALA A 309 13.07 -15.02 5.59
C ALA A 309 14.47 -15.64 5.67
N LEU A 310 15.43 -15.11 4.92
CA LEU A 310 16.74 -15.74 4.75
C LEU A 310 17.83 -15.21 5.68
N ILE A 311 17.67 -13.98 6.21
CA ILE A 311 18.77 -13.27 6.91
C ILE A 311 18.33 -12.75 8.28
N VAL A 312 17.12 -12.19 8.39
CA VAL A 312 16.70 -11.46 9.60
C VAL A 312 16.01 -12.37 10.60
N ARG A 313 15.23 -13.36 10.14
CA ARG A 313 14.51 -14.26 11.07
C ARG A 313 15.43 -15.22 11.79
N PRO A 314 15.16 -15.51 13.08
CA PRO A 314 13.93 -15.27 13.84
C PRO A 314 13.67 -13.80 14.24
N GLY A 315 14.57 -12.88 14.06
CA GLY A 315 14.36 -11.46 14.22
C GLY A 315 15.32 -10.81 15.21
N PRO A 316 15.38 -9.48 15.27
CA PRO A 316 16.17 -8.76 16.26
C PRO A 316 15.49 -8.79 17.62
N ASP A 317 16.30 -9.01 18.69
CA ASP A 317 15.83 -9.07 20.08
C ASP A 317 15.82 -7.68 20.74
N THR A 318 16.58 -6.72 20.19
CA THR A 318 16.71 -5.37 20.75
C THR A 318 16.30 -4.31 19.73
N LEU A 319 15.88 -3.13 20.24
CA LEU A 319 15.56 -1.99 19.40
C LEU A 319 16.74 -1.58 18.51
N ALA A 320 17.95 -1.58 19.02
CA ALA A 320 19.17 -1.23 18.28
C ALA A 320 19.41 -2.20 17.11
N GLN A 321 19.27 -3.50 17.34
CA GLN A 321 19.38 -4.51 16.29
C GLN A 321 18.28 -4.32 15.24
N GLY A 322 17.04 -4.01 15.65
CA GLY A 322 15.93 -3.74 14.74
C GLY A 322 16.16 -2.50 13.88
N VAL A 323 16.68 -1.43 14.46
CA VAL A 323 17.05 -0.22 13.72
C VAL A 323 18.16 -0.51 12.71
N LEU A 324 19.19 -1.25 13.13
CA LEU A 324 20.30 -1.63 12.25
C LEU A 324 19.82 -2.54 11.11
N ALA A 325 19.01 -3.56 11.41
CA ALA A 325 18.44 -4.47 10.42
C ALA A 325 17.55 -3.72 9.42
N THR A 326 16.73 -2.77 9.90
CA THR A 326 15.93 -1.90 9.04
C THR A 326 16.80 -1.04 8.14
N ALA A 327 17.77 -0.34 8.72
CA ALA A 327 18.66 0.57 7.98
C ALA A 327 19.48 -0.17 6.93
N SER A 328 20.05 -1.33 7.28
CA SER A 328 20.81 -2.17 6.34
C SER A 328 19.92 -2.73 5.22
N THR A 329 18.71 -3.19 5.52
CA THR A 329 17.76 -3.66 4.51
C THR A 329 17.35 -2.55 3.55
N VAL A 330 17.00 -1.37 4.07
CA VAL A 330 16.67 -0.20 3.25
C VAL A 330 17.86 0.21 2.39
N ALA A 331 19.07 0.28 2.96
CA ALA A 331 20.28 0.65 2.24
C ALA A 331 20.60 -0.35 1.13
N ALA A 332 20.52 -1.65 1.41
CA ALA A 332 20.76 -2.71 0.42
C ALA A 332 19.77 -2.63 -0.75
N LEU A 333 18.48 -2.49 -0.47
CA LEU A 333 17.45 -2.38 -1.50
C LEU A 333 17.52 -1.07 -2.28
N ALA A 334 17.87 0.04 -1.62
CA ALA A 334 18.07 1.33 -2.28
C ALA A 334 19.31 1.31 -3.19
N LEU A 335 20.41 0.70 -2.74
CA LEU A 335 21.61 0.47 -3.54
C LEU A 335 21.30 -0.42 -4.74
N PHE A 336 20.61 -1.54 -4.52
CA PHE A 336 20.16 -2.41 -5.62
C PHE A 336 19.31 -1.62 -6.62
N ALA A 337 18.31 -0.86 -6.15
CA ALA A 337 17.46 -0.08 -7.02
C ALA A 337 18.24 0.98 -7.81
N TRP A 338 19.21 1.64 -7.17
CA TRP A 338 20.06 2.62 -7.83
C TRP A 338 20.94 1.97 -8.91
N LEU A 339 21.64 0.88 -8.63
CA LEU A 339 22.48 0.14 -9.59
C LEU A 339 21.64 -0.42 -10.74
N TRP A 340 20.50 -1.03 -10.42
CA TRP A 340 19.59 -1.59 -11.43
C TRP A 340 19.07 -0.52 -12.41
N ARG A 341 18.70 0.65 -11.87
CA ARG A 341 18.19 1.77 -12.67
C ARG A 341 19.23 2.39 -13.62
N GLN A 342 20.50 2.15 -13.41
CA GLN A 342 21.54 2.58 -14.37
C GLN A 342 21.52 1.75 -15.66
N ARG A 343 21.09 0.50 -15.59
CA ARG A 343 21.07 -0.44 -16.73
C ARG A 343 19.68 -0.65 -17.29
N PHE A 344 18.66 -0.64 -16.43
CA PHE A 344 17.30 -1.06 -16.79
C PHE A 344 16.28 0.03 -16.45
N SER A 345 15.32 0.24 -17.34
CA SER A 345 14.25 1.21 -17.14
C SER A 345 13.17 0.75 -16.15
N ARG A 346 13.12 -0.53 -15.77
CA ARG A 346 12.13 -1.14 -14.88
C ARG A 346 12.78 -2.17 -13.98
N GLY A 347 12.18 -2.37 -12.81
CA GLY A 347 12.57 -3.47 -11.95
C GLY A 347 12.19 -4.83 -12.54
N PRO A 348 12.85 -5.92 -12.07
CA PRO A 348 12.63 -7.25 -12.58
C PRO A 348 11.16 -7.69 -12.42
N PHE A 349 10.57 -7.53 -11.25
CA PHE A 349 9.18 -7.93 -11.00
C PHE A 349 8.17 -6.95 -11.62
N GLU A 350 8.48 -5.67 -11.73
CA GLU A 350 7.68 -4.69 -12.48
C GLU A 350 7.63 -5.01 -13.98
N ALA A 351 8.70 -5.59 -14.51
CA ALA A 351 8.75 -6.03 -15.91
C ALA A 351 7.83 -7.26 -16.14
N LEU A 352 7.80 -8.20 -15.20
CA LEU A 352 6.92 -9.39 -15.26
C LEU A 352 5.43 -9.02 -15.24
N LEU A 353 5.06 -7.93 -14.55
CA LEU A 353 3.67 -7.47 -14.53
C LEU A 353 3.16 -6.94 -15.88
N ARG A 354 4.00 -6.86 -16.91
CA ARG A 354 3.54 -6.57 -18.27
C ARG A 354 3.12 -7.85 -18.96
N ALA A 355 1.90 -7.87 -19.46
CA ALA A 355 1.46 -8.94 -20.32
C ALA A 355 2.39 -9.05 -21.54
N PRO A 356 2.78 -10.27 -21.93
CA PRO A 356 3.46 -10.50 -23.20
C PRO A 356 2.63 -9.87 -24.34
N ASN A 357 3.24 -9.02 -25.15
CA ASN A 357 2.54 -8.45 -26.31
C ASN A 357 2.85 -9.32 -27.51
N PRO A 358 1.91 -10.18 -27.96
CA PRO A 358 2.15 -11.11 -29.08
C PRO A 358 2.45 -10.41 -30.41
N ARG A 359 2.19 -9.08 -30.51
CA ARG A 359 2.41 -8.29 -31.73
C ARG A 359 3.83 -7.74 -31.88
N ARG A 360 4.77 -8.02 -30.98
CA ARG A 360 6.15 -7.54 -31.06
C ARG A 360 7.19 -8.59 -31.48
N THR A 361 6.78 -9.80 -31.82
CA THR A 361 7.69 -10.87 -32.25
C THR A 361 7.90 -10.93 -33.76
N THR A 362 7.36 -9.98 -34.51
CA THR A 362 7.62 -9.87 -35.95
C THR A 362 8.11 -8.47 -36.30
N ARG A 363 9.39 -8.20 -36.08
CA ARG A 363 10.23 -7.27 -36.85
C ARG A 363 11.70 -7.56 -36.52
#